data_4166b709535a6ff54a80a2e9499b7fbc
#
_entry.id   4166b709535a6ff54a80a2e9499b7fbc
#
_cell.length_a   1.000
_cell.length_b   1.000
_cell.length_c   1.000
_cell.angle_alpha   90.00
_cell.angle_beta   90.00
_cell.angle_gamma   90.00
#
_symmetry.space_group_name_H-M   'P 1'
#
loop_
_entity.id
_entity.type
_entity.pdbx_description
1 polymer ?
#
loop_
_entity_poly.entity_id
_entity_poly.type
_entity_poly.pdbx_seq_one_letter_code
_entity_poly.pdbx_strand_id
1 'polypeptide(L)'
;MTSMVEYDWLTSTQVALVAGKGGVGSSTVAAAYALAAARTGADVLFVSVDGRPGMGPLLGGRELDDHDRILRKLKGAGQVRGRTIPADQAFGDYLELKGVGGVLRRAASAASLPMVAAATPGLEHLLVLGKIKELARDGAADLIVVDAPPAGHAAPFL
;
A
#
# COMPACT_ATOMS: atom_id res chain seq x y z
N MET A 1 -3.58 38.06 3.93
CA MET A 1 -4.18 37.09 3.01
C MET A 1 -3.05 36.14 2.57
N THR A 2 -2.94 35.01 3.27
CA THR A 2 -1.99 33.95 2.89
C THR A 2 -2.61 33.25 1.68
N SER A 3 -1.97 33.36 0.51
CA SER A 3 -2.38 32.59 -0.67
C SER A 3 -2.44 31.12 -0.28
N MET A 4 -3.61 30.51 -0.34
CA MET A 4 -3.71 29.05 -0.34
C MET A 4 -2.90 28.59 -1.57
N VAL A 5 -1.69 28.11 -1.31
CA VAL A 5 -0.96 27.35 -2.33
C VAL A 5 -1.86 26.17 -2.64
N GLU A 6 -2.36 26.14 -3.85
CA GLU A 6 -3.22 25.06 -4.34
C GLU A 6 -2.37 23.78 -4.39
N TYR A 7 -2.50 22.93 -3.39
CA TYR A 7 -1.81 21.63 -3.31
C TYR A 7 -2.56 20.54 -4.11
N ASP A 8 -3.22 20.94 -5.18
CA ASP A 8 -4.03 20.06 -6.02
C ASP A 8 -3.22 18.88 -6.59
N TRP A 9 -1.94 19.08 -6.81
CA TRP A 9 -1.03 18.03 -7.23
C TRP A 9 -0.87 16.88 -6.22
N LEU A 10 -1.12 17.11 -4.92
CA LEU A 10 -1.02 16.07 -3.89
C LEU A 10 -2.10 15.00 -4.03
N THR A 11 -3.23 15.36 -4.60
CA THR A 11 -4.39 14.48 -4.75
C THR A 11 -4.83 14.35 -6.21
N SER A 12 -4.02 14.81 -7.16
CA SER A 12 -4.32 14.72 -8.59
C SER A 12 -4.27 13.29 -9.16
N THR A 13 -3.70 12.35 -8.39
CA THR A 13 -3.61 10.94 -8.76
C THR A 13 -4.26 10.07 -7.69
N GLN A 14 -4.85 8.94 -8.09
CA GLN A 14 -5.39 7.97 -7.13
C GLN A 14 -4.32 7.16 -6.42
N VAL A 15 -3.16 6.96 -7.04
CA VAL A 15 -2.06 6.15 -6.50
C VAL A 15 -0.74 6.88 -6.68
N ALA A 16 0.01 7.02 -5.59
CA ALA A 16 1.37 7.54 -5.59
C ALA A 16 2.33 6.46 -5.08
N LEU A 17 3.26 6.05 -5.92
CA LEU A 17 4.34 5.13 -5.52
C LEU A 17 5.58 5.92 -5.11
N VAL A 18 6.08 5.62 -3.91
CA VAL A 18 7.33 6.19 -3.39
C VAL A 18 8.36 5.08 -3.31
N ALA A 19 9.37 5.15 -4.17
CA ALA A 19 10.47 4.21 -4.21
C ALA A 19 11.81 4.95 -4.12
N GLY A 20 12.80 4.32 -3.50
CA GLY A 20 14.14 4.88 -3.35
C GLY A 20 15.17 3.80 -3.11
N LYS A 21 16.46 4.17 -3.12
CA LYS A 21 17.51 3.25 -2.63
C LYS A 21 17.31 2.94 -1.15
N GLY A 22 17.76 1.77 -0.72
CA GLY A 22 17.72 1.41 0.70
C GLY A 22 18.41 2.46 1.57
N GLY A 23 17.78 2.87 2.67
CA GLY A 23 18.33 3.78 3.66
C GLY A 23 18.28 5.28 3.32
N VAL A 24 17.73 5.69 2.18
CA VAL A 24 17.65 7.12 1.80
C VAL A 24 16.43 7.86 2.36
N GLY A 25 15.58 7.19 3.14
CA GLY A 25 14.41 7.81 3.78
C GLY A 25 13.14 7.80 2.92
N SER A 26 13.04 6.94 1.90
CA SER A 26 11.84 6.83 1.04
C SER A 26 10.57 6.64 1.86
N SER A 27 10.58 5.78 2.88
CA SER A 27 9.43 5.56 3.76
C SER A 27 9.03 6.81 4.54
N THR A 28 10.02 7.62 4.98
CA THR A 28 9.76 8.92 5.63
C THR A 28 9.10 9.89 4.66
N VAL A 29 9.56 9.92 3.41
CA VAL A 29 8.96 10.75 2.34
C VAL A 29 7.54 10.28 2.05
N ALA A 30 7.31 8.97 1.94
CA ALA A 30 5.97 8.41 1.73
C ALA A 30 5.01 8.81 2.87
N ALA A 31 5.46 8.68 4.13
CA ALA A 31 4.68 9.07 5.29
C ALA A 31 4.39 10.59 5.32
N ALA A 32 5.39 11.41 5.00
CA ALA A 32 5.22 12.86 4.93
C ALA A 32 4.23 13.26 3.81
N TYR A 33 4.31 12.59 2.66
CA TYR A 33 3.38 12.80 1.55
C TYR A 33 1.94 12.44 1.95
N ALA A 34 1.72 11.28 2.58
CA ALA A 34 0.42 10.87 3.07
C ALA A 34 -0.18 11.89 4.07
N LEU A 35 0.64 12.39 5.01
CA LEU A 35 0.20 13.40 5.95
C LEU A 35 -0.08 14.76 5.30
N ALA A 36 0.71 15.16 4.30
CA ALA A 36 0.49 16.38 3.55
C ALA A 36 -0.83 16.32 2.76
N ALA A 37 -1.08 15.22 2.06
CA ALA A 37 -2.34 15.00 1.34
C ALA A 37 -3.55 14.98 2.29
N ALA A 38 -3.45 14.31 3.44
CA ALA A 38 -4.53 14.31 4.42
C ALA A 38 -4.84 15.71 4.99
N ARG A 39 -3.87 16.64 5.02
CA ARG A 39 -4.10 18.04 5.43
C ARG A 39 -4.96 18.81 4.44
N THR A 40 -5.06 18.40 3.19
CA THR A 40 -5.96 19.02 2.21
C THR A 40 -7.41 18.54 2.34
N GLY A 41 -7.68 17.59 3.25
CA GLY A 41 -9.01 17.03 3.47
C GLY A 41 -9.18 15.59 2.95
N ALA A 42 -8.18 15.05 2.26
CA ALA A 42 -8.25 13.73 1.65
C ALA A 42 -8.28 12.58 2.66
N ASP A 43 -9.03 11.53 2.34
CA ASP A 43 -8.90 10.22 2.97
C ASP A 43 -7.75 9.47 2.29
N VAL A 44 -6.66 9.28 3.01
CA VAL A 44 -5.44 8.69 2.48
C VAL A 44 -5.24 7.28 3.02
N LEU A 45 -5.02 6.31 2.12
CA LEU A 45 -4.60 4.96 2.48
C LEU A 45 -3.10 4.81 2.27
N PHE A 46 -2.35 4.65 3.36
CA PHE A 46 -0.92 4.34 3.32
C PHE A 46 -0.72 2.83 3.26
N VAL A 47 0.00 2.36 2.25
CA VAL A 47 0.31 0.94 2.05
C VAL A 47 1.80 0.72 2.18
N SER A 48 2.24 -0.06 3.17
CA SER A 48 3.62 -0.53 3.27
C SER A 48 3.75 -1.92 2.66
N VAL A 49 4.46 -2.03 1.53
CA VAL A 49 4.60 -3.30 0.80
C VAL A 49 5.46 -4.30 1.57
N ASP A 50 6.59 -3.85 2.10
CA ASP A 50 7.52 -4.73 2.86
C ASP A 50 7.07 -4.99 4.30
N GLY A 51 5.97 -4.36 4.77
CA GLY A 51 5.49 -4.50 6.14
C GLY A 51 6.52 -4.11 7.21
N ARG A 52 7.36 -3.11 6.93
CA ARG A 52 8.45 -2.71 7.83
C ARG A 52 7.90 -2.25 9.18
N PRO A 53 8.47 -2.74 10.30
CA PRO A 53 8.12 -2.23 11.61
C PRO A 53 8.35 -0.70 11.72
N GLY A 54 7.53 -0.04 12.53
CA GLY A 54 7.66 1.38 12.80
C GLY A 54 6.90 2.30 11.84
N MET A 55 6.31 1.79 10.76
CA MET A 55 5.58 2.63 9.79
C MET A 55 4.29 3.19 10.38
N GLY A 56 3.53 2.38 11.12
CA GLY A 56 2.35 2.86 11.83
C GLY A 56 2.67 3.91 12.89
N PRO A 57 3.62 3.68 13.81
CA PRO A 57 4.11 4.68 14.75
C PRO A 57 4.62 5.97 14.09
N LEU A 58 5.33 5.88 12.96
CA LEU A 58 5.79 7.06 12.21
C LEU A 58 4.62 7.97 11.78
N LEU A 59 3.47 7.38 11.48
CA LEU A 59 2.24 8.09 11.10
C LEU A 59 1.37 8.46 12.32
N GLY A 60 1.77 8.07 13.54
CA GLY A 60 1.10 8.38 14.79
C GLY A 60 0.06 7.37 15.25
N GLY A 61 0.05 6.17 14.63
CA GLY A 61 -0.84 5.06 14.97
C GLY A 61 -0.11 3.84 15.55
N ARG A 62 -0.81 2.71 15.54
CA ARG A 62 -0.23 1.40 15.87
C ARG A 62 0.50 0.83 14.66
N GLU A 63 1.24 -0.26 14.88
CA GLU A 63 1.85 -1.02 13.79
C GLU A 63 0.80 -1.45 12.75
N LEU A 64 1.26 -1.50 11.51
CA LEU A 64 0.43 -1.90 10.39
C LEU A 64 0.22 -3.42 10.39
N ASP A 65 -0.97 -3.82 9.99
CA ASP A 65 -1.31 -5.20 9.65
C ASP A 65 -2.07 -5.24 8.31
N ASP A 66 -2.64 -6.35 7.98
CA ASP A 66 -3.37 -6.60 6.74
C ASP A 66 -4.77 -5.95 6.67
N HIS A 67 -5.16 -5.22 7.72
CA HIS A 67 -6.44 -4.52 7.78
C HIS A 67 -6.25 -3.00 7.74
N ASP A 68 -7.21 -2.31 7.15
CA ASP A 68 -7.24 -0.85 7.16
C ASP A 68 -7.42 -0.33 8.58
N ARG A 69 -6.43 0.38 9.09
CA ARG A 69 -6.48 1.01 10.41
C ARG A 69 -6.30 2.51 10.30
N ILE A 70 -7.10 3.25 11.04
CA ILE A 70 -6.90 4.68 11.19
C ILE A 70 -5.62 4.90 11.99
N LEU A 71 -4.62 5.52 11.37
CA LEU A 71 -3.36 5.89 12.01
C LEU A 71 -3.44 7.30 12.55
N ARG A 72 -4.05 8.21 11.79
CA ARG A 72 -4.18 9.61 12.19
C ARG A 72 -5.41 10.26 11.61
N LYS A 73 -6.19 10.92 12.46
CA LYS A 73 -7.23 11.88 12.05
C LYS A 73 -6.69 13.28 12.23
N LEU A 74 -6.85 14.11 11.21
CA LEU A 74 -6.46 15.52 11.26
C LEU A 74 -7.69 16.37 11.56
N LYS A 75 -7.64 17.18 12.62
CA LYS A 75 -8.78 17.99 13.05
C LYS A 75 -9.13 19.02 11.98
N GLY A 76 -10.37 18.96 11.47
CA GLY A 76 -10.86 19.85 10.42
C GLY A 76 -10.28 19.58 9.03
N ALA A 77 -9.67 18.40 8.83
CA ALA A 77 -9.09 17.94 7.56
C ALA A 77 -9.40 16.45 7.33
N GLY A 78 -8.59 15.76 6.52
CA GLY A 78 -8.74 14.34 6.22
C GLY A 78 -8.13 13.41 7.27
N GLN A 79 -7.85 12.20 6.85
CA GLN A 79 -7.26 11.17 7.70
C GLN A 79 -6.22 10.34 6.94
N VAL A 80 -5.35 9.68 7.69
CA VAL A 80 -4.46 8.64 7.18
C VAL A 80 -4.87 7.32 7.80
N ARG A 81 -5.24 6.37 6.94
CA ARG A 81 -5.36 4.95 7.26
C ARG A 81 -4.12 4.24 6.77
N GLY A 82 -3.83 3.07 7.29
CA GLY A 82 -2.68 2.30 6.84
C GLY A 82 -2.90 0.81 6.95
N ARG A 83 -2.21 0.07 6.07
CA ARG A 83 -2.16 -1.40 6.07
C ARG A 83 -0.88 -1.90 5.43
N THR A 84 -0.63 -3.19 5.60
CA THR A 84 0.25 -3.98 4.75
C THR A 84 -0.57 -4.78 3.74
N ILE A 85 0.07 -5.25 2.69
CA ILE A 85 -0.52 -6.19 1.72
C ILE A 85 0.39 -7.41 1.64
N PRO A 86 0.16 -8.44 2.48
CA PRO A 86 0.91 -9.69 2.39
C PRO A 86 0.67 -10.38 1.04
N ALA A 87 1.74 -10.87 0.41
CA ALA A 87 1.68 -11.46 -0.94
C ALA A 87 0.82 -12.73 -0.98
N ASP A 88 0.78 -13.51 0.10
CA ASP A 88 -0.05 -14.69 0.24
C ASP A 88 -1.56 -14.34 0.24
N GLN A 89 -1.95 -13.27 0.92
CA GLN A 89 -3.33 -12.75 0.85
C GLN A 89 -3.65 -12.23 -0.55
N ALA A 90 -2.77 -11.41 -1.14
CA ALA A 90 -2.95 -10.90 -2.50
C ALA A 90 -3.11 -12.02 -3.52
N PHE A 91 -2.42 -13.15 -3.32
CA PHE A 91 -2.59 -14.35 -4.14
C PHE A 91 -3.94 -15.02 -3.92
N GLY A 92 -4.39 -15.16 -2.68
CA GLY A 92 -5.71 -15.68 -2.34
C GLY A 92 -6.82 -14.87 -3.01
N ASP A 93 -6.78 -13.55 -2.87
CA ASP A 93 -7.73 -12.61 -3.48
C ASP A 93 -7.73 -12.72 -5.02
N TYR A 94 -6.54 -12.84 -5.62
CA TYR A 94 -6.41 -13.03 -7.07
C TYR A 94 -7.07 -14.33 -7.54
N LEU A 95 -6.91 -15.43 -6.82
CA LEU A 95 -7.54 -16.70 -7.16
C LEU A 95 -9.06 -16.65 -7.03
N GLU A 96 -9.57 -15.93 -6.00
CA GLU A 96 -11.02 -15.71 -5.85
C GLU A 96 -11.58 -14.87 -7.00
N LEU A 97 -10.88 -13.81 -7.39
CA LEU A 97 -11.26 -12.96 -8.53
C LEU A 97 -11.32 -13.75 -9.85
N LYS A 98 -10.46 -14.77 -10.02
CA LYS A 98 -10.44 -15.63 -11.20
C LYS A 98 -11.45 -16.78 -11.13
N GLY A 99 -12.25 -16.89 -10.07
CA GLY A 99 -13.26 -17.93 -9.91
C GLY A 99 -12.71 -19.31 -9.59
N VAL A 100 -11.39 -19.44 -9.35
CA VAL A 100 -10.71 -20.71 -9.03
C VAL A 100 -10.40 -20.87 -7.54
N GLY A 101 -10.74 -19.88 -6.71
CA GLY A 101 -10.40 -19.82 -5.31
C GLY A 101 -10.92 -20.99 -4.46
N GLY A 102 -12.10 -21.53 -4.75
CA GLY A 102 -12.71 -22.61 -3.97
C GLY A 102 -12.05 -23.97 -4.16
N VAL A 103 -11.61 -24.30 -5.39
CA VAL A 103 -11.01 -25.59 -5.73
C VAL A 103 -9.50 -25.57 -5.46
N LEU A 104 -8.84 -24.49 -5.85
CA LEU A 104 -7.38 -24.36 -5.69
C LEU A 104 -6.97 -24.14 -4.23
N ARG A 105 -7.79 -23.46 -3.42
CA ARG A 105 -7.55 -23.27 -1.98
C ARG A 105 -7.62 -24.57 -1.19
N ARG A 106 -8.38 -25.56 -1.68
CA ARG A 106 -8.39 -26.91 -1.12
C ARG A 106 -7.21 -27.76 -1.61
N ALA A 107 -6.72 -27.53 -2.82
CA ALA A 107 -5.61 -28.27 -3.42
C ALA A 107 -4.23 -27.63 -3.12
N ALA A 108 -4.16 -26.31 -3.03
CA ALA A 108 -2.99 -25.57 -2.55
C ALA A 108 -3.02 -25.55 -1.03
N SER A 109 -2.50 -26.60 -0.40
CA SER A 109 -2.13 -26.52 1.00
C SER A 109 -1.19 -25.31 1.19
N ALA A 110 -1.26 -24.64 2.36
CA ALA A 110 -0.44 -23.46 2.65
C ALA A 110 1.07 -23.64 2.39
N ALA A 111 1.53 -24.86 2.19
CA ALA A 111 2.90 -25.21 1.85
C ALA A 111 3.28 -25.02 0.37
N SER A 112 2.32 -24.94 -0.56
CA SER A 112 2.62 -24.81 -2.00
C SER A 112 2.73 -23.37 -2.48
N LEU A 113 2.13 -22.42 -1.78
CA LEU A 113 2.17 -20.99 -2.12
C LEU A 113 3.57 -20.36 -2.03
N PRO A 114 4.32 -20.54 -0.93
CA PRO A 114 5.70 -20.10 -0.85
C PRO A 114 6.60 -20.75 -1.91
N MET A 115 6.31 -21.97 -2.30
CA MET A 115 7.09 -22.72 -3.30
C MET A 115 6.85 -22.18 -4.72
N VAL A 116 5.62 -21.81 -5.07
CA VAL A 116 5.28 -21.19 -6.35
C VAL A 116 5.82 -19.75 -6.42
N ALA A 117 5.70 -18.98 -5.36
CA ALA A 117 6.24 -17.63 -5.27
C ALA A 117 7.77 -17.63 -5.39
N ALA A 118 8.46 -18.55 -4.71
CA ALA A 118 9.92 -18.71 -4.81
C ALA A 118 10.39 -19.17 -6.20
N ALA A 119 9.54 -19.89 -6.94
CA ALA A 119 9.84 -20.37 -8.29
C ALA A 119 9.61 -19.29 -9.37
N THR A 120 8.93 -18.20 -9.06
CA THR A 120 8.60 -17.14 -10.02
C THR A 120 8.99 -15.77 -9.49
N PRO A 121 10.22 -15.30 -9.76
CA PRO A 121 10.68 -13.99 -9.34
C PRO A 121 9.72 -12.88 -9.79
N GLY A 122 9.35 -11.99 -8.85
CA GLY A 122 8.47 -10.86 -9.13
C GLY A 122 6.97 -11.16 -9.05
N LEU A 123 6.53 -12.41 -8.90
CA LEU A 123 5.11 -12.76 -8.77
C LEU A 123 4.46 -12.05 -7.57
N GLU A 124 5.16 -12.03 -6.43
CA GLU A 124 4.69 -11.34 -5.22
C GLU A 124 4.39 -9.86 -5.47
N HIS A 125 5.29 -9.18 -6.19
CA HIS A 125 5.12 -7.76 -6.54
C HIS A 125 3.93 -7.54 -7.47
N LEU A 126 3.73 -8.42 -8.45
CA LEU A 126 2.58 -8.34 -9.36
C LEU A 126 1.25 -8.54 -8.62
N LEU A 127 1.21 -9.42 -7.63
CA LEU A 127 0.02 -9.67 -6.82
C LEU A 127 -0.31 -8.46 -5.93
N VAL A 128 0.71 -7.88 -5.30
CA VAL A 128 0.56 -6.66 -4.49
C VAL A 128 0.09 -5.49 -5.35
N LEU A 129 0.68 -5.29 -6.54
CA LEU A 129 0.23 -4.27 -7.50
C LEU A 129 -1.21 -4.51 -7.97
N GLY A 130 -1.58 -5.77 -8.20
CA GLY A 130 -2.95 -6.17 -8.53
C GLY A 130 -3.93 -5.74 -7.44
N LYS A 131 -3.57 -5.95 -6.16
CA LYS A 131 -4.39 -5.52 -5.01
C LYS A 131 -4.47 -4.01 -4.86
N ILE A 132 -3.37 -3.29 -5.08
CA ILE A 132 -3.36 -1.82 -5.07
C ILE A 132 -4.28 -1.29 -6.18
N LYS A 133 -4.22 -1.87 -7.38
CA LYS A 133 -5.11 -1.52 -8.50
C LYS A 133 -6.59 -1.78 -8.18
N GLU A 134 -6.89 -2.89 -7.51
CA GLU A 134 -8.24 -3.20 -7.06
C GLU A 134 -8.73 -2.15 -6.07
N LEU A 135 -7.95 -1.84 -5.02
CA LEU A 135 -8.27 -0.81 -4.04
C LEU A 135 -8.51 0.57 -4.68
N ALA A 136 -7.70 0.95 -5.65
CA ALA A 136 -7.88 2.20 -6.40
C ALA A 136 -9.18 2.19 -7.22
N ARG A 137 -9.42 1.11 -7.98
CA ARG A 137 -10.63 0.96 -8.79
C ARG A 137 -11.91 1.00 -7.95
N ASP A 138 -11.87 0.40 -6.76
CA ASP A 138 -13.02 0.30 -5.87
C ASP A 138 -13.21 1.58 -5.02
N GLY A 139 -12.37 2.59 -5.22
CA GLY A 139 -12.46 3.88 -4.52
C GLY A 139 -12.19 3.76 -3.02
N ALA A 140 -11.27 2.87 -2.62
CA ALA A 140 -10.98 2.60 -1.21
C ALA A 140 -10.48 3.84 -0.45
N ALA A 141 -9.91 4.82 -1.14
CA ALA A 141 -9.45 6.10 -0.59
C ALA A 141 -9.39 7.16 -1.71
N ASP A 142 -9.30 8.43 -1.35
CA ASP A 142 -9.07 9.53 -2.30
C ASP A 142 -7.66 9.44 -2.88
N LEU A 143 -6.70 9.00 -2.07
CA LEU A 143 -5.32 8.77 -2.46
C LEU A 143 -4.75 7.53 -1.77
N ILE A 144 -4.10 6.66 -2.53
CA ILE A 144 -3.32 5.53 -2.02
C ILE A 144 -1.84 5.89 -2.13
N VAL A 145 -1.14 6.00 -1.00
CA VAL A 145 0.31 6.22 -0.96
C VAL A 145 1.01 4.90 -0.67
N VAL A 146 1.81 4.45 -1.61
CA VAL A 146 2.51 3.16 -1.53
C VAL A 146 3.97 3.39 -1.17
N ASP A 147 4.39 2.91 0.01
CA ASP A 147 5.80 2.79 0.38
C ASP A 147 6.34 1.51 -0.27
N ALA A 148 6.97 1.68 -1.42
CA ALA A 148 7.45 0.59 -2.25
C ALA A 148 8.77 0.00 -1.71
N PRO A 149 9.13 -1.24 -2.09
CA PRO A 149 10.42 -1.82 -1.79
C PRO A 149 11.59 -0.95 -2.28
N PRO A 150 12.80 -1.15 -1.75
CA PRO A 150 14.00 -0.46 -2.24
C PRO A 150 14.16 -0.62 -3.75
N ALA A 151 14.64 0.42 -4.45
CA ALA A 151 14.68 0.48 -5.92
C ALA A 151 15.42 -0.71 -6.58
N GLY A 152 16.39 -1.32 -5.88
CA GLY A 152 17.03 -2.56 -6.34
C GLY A 152 16.08 -3.77 -6.41
N HIS A 153 15.00 -3.75 -5.66
CA HIS A 153 13.92 -4.75 -5.66
C HIS A 153 12.61 -4.20 -6.25
N ALA A 154 12.58 -2.91 -6.57
CA ALA A 154 11.40 -2.24 -7.12
C ALA A 154 11.33 -2.32 -8.65
N ALA A 155 12.41 -2.67 -9.34
CA ALA A 155 12.41 -2.79 -10.79
C ALA A 155 11.35 -3.78 -11.34
N PRO A 156 11.06 -4.91 -10.68
CA PRO A 156 9.94 -5.77 -11.04
C PRO A 156 8.57 -5.22 -10.62
N PHE A 157 8.56 -4.14 -9.79
CA PHE A 157 7.35 -3.51 -9.27
C PHE A 157 6.86 -2.36 -10.15
N LEU A 158 7.74 -1.81 -11.03
CA LEU A 158 7.46 -0.74 -11.97
C LEU A 158 7.27 -1.26 -13.40
#